data_7b1e2066dca3433a0b90bd8e47476ae1
#
_entry.id   7b1e2066dca3433a0b90bd8e47476ae1
#
_cell.length_a   1.000
_cell.length_b   1.000
_cell.length_c   1.000
_cell.angle_alpha   90.00
_cell.angle_beta   90.00
_cell.angle_gamma   90.00
#
_symmetry.space_group_name_H-M   'P 1'
#
loop_
_entity.id
_entity.type
_entity.pdbx_description
1 polymer ?
#
loop_
_entity_poly.entity_id
_entity_poly.type
_entity_poly.pdbx_seq_one_letter_code
_entity_poly.pdbx_strand_id
1 'polypeptide(L)'
;MRGGGRMNPISQDRKNRIAQWAYDTKAILGRFHIWLENVEIAWVRGQMQREFTSHLSFLSGAMERQFAMTGALTALGTRLFGRFGEGAELDKSGINQVKKDADAISAYVMSECLWYLTRQVPENHAVMVSLGEGLMPKAGETPEMGSNPQLGFGRVYARPEVAKWLDQKVVRMLNDPAYRWAEFYKEIRSAGVTIWGAAIDTLENTSRFAKGDPTGPMTVLHVFDQPLRISRPYEGYMGNLLLPKDIVAGAAKDSILIDYQTPRALIWESIRKTYPGIEARNVHVWTLRGKSRAERIGGLWREWEDLGAHLIDDGWTLPTEMAAFTESGTYAPTYSVGVWKDGRGETHLFLCDGYAASAEAMQAASLAPLLGLRAFLSVFTSSFKQPHDKEHAIMRLDPEAEDFPARLSALLGKPVDEKTAGDHRAMIRQAVDAGIPLHKTSIEADDFFPEKEWDVLAVTGYMNPDPYTGAPGVEMLAEDSYRVKVRLSSRRGEKLITMTLKLQEPIAQSRFIFNPLLTRFLAGEDYETRPVRISDSGRIRNELQTLCSEALEFRKNGTICVHFARIPTDVISRDNQIKLRNILSWYKKNHPIWFTWLEIVPPER
;
A
#
# COMPACT_ATOMS: atom_id res chain seq x y z
N MET A 1 -39.10 0.09 -39.66
CA MET A 1 -39.16 -1.03 -38.69
C MET A 1 -38.06 -0.80 -37.67
N ARG A 2 -38.41 -0.43 -36.45
CA ARG A 2 -37.47 -0.18 -35.34
C ARG A 2 -37.16 -1.53 -34.70
N GLY A 3 -35.92 -2.02 -34.85
CA GLY A 3 -35.44 -3.21 -34.16
C GLY A 3 -35.22 -2.93 -32.71
N GLY A 4 -36.20 -3.27 -31.86
CA GLY A 4 -36.05 -3.30 -30.43
C GLY A 4 -35.10 -4.44 -30.07
N GLY A 5 -33.85 -4.12 -29.71
CA GLY A 5 -32.91 -5.07 -29.11
C GLY A 5 -33.52 -5.64 -27.83
N ARG A 6 -33.95 -6.88 -27.86
CA ARG A 6 -34.33 -7.63 -26.64
C ARG A 6 -33.08 -7.77 -25.79
N MET A 7 -33.02 -7.05 -24.65
CA MET A 7 -32.04 -7.36 -23.62
C MET A 7 -32.25 -8.82 -23.22
N ASN A 8 -31.21 -9.65 -23.34
CA ASN A 8 -31.24 -11.02 -22.86
C ASN A 8 -31.57 -11.00 -21.36
N PRO A 9 -32.57 -11.78 -20.91
CA PRO A 9 -32.92 -11.81 -19.49
C PRO A 9 -31.70 -12.26 -18.67
N ILE A 10 -31.41 -11.51 -17.61
CA ILE A 10 -30.34 -11.87 -16.67
C ILE A 10 -30.66 -13.25 -16.08
N SER A 11 -29.73 -14.19 -16.15
CA SER A 11 -29.92 -15.55 -15.60
C SER A 11 -30.21 -15.49 -14.09
N GLN A 12 -30.94 -16.48 -13.56
CA GLN A 12 -31.25 -16.53 -12.13
C GLN A 12 -29.99 -16.57 -11.26
N ASP A 13 -28.95 -17.29 -11.69
CA ASP A 13 -27.66 -17.35 -10.98
C ASP A 13 -26.99 -15.99 -10.89
N ARG A 14 -27.05 -15.19 -11.97
CA ARG A 14 -26.53 -13.83 -11.98
C ARG A 14 -27.30 -12.93 -11.01
N LYS A 15 -28.65 -13.04 -10.98
CA LYS A 15 -29.50 -12.29 -10.03
C LYS A 15 -29.15 -12.67 -8.59
N ASN A 16 -29.03 -13.95 -8.29
CA ASN A 16 -28.68 -14.44 -6.96
C ASN A 16 -27.29 -13.94 -6.52
N ARG A 17 -26.31 -13.94 -7.43
CA ARG A 17 -24.98 -13.42 -7.17
C ARG A 17 -24.99 -11.93 -6.86
N ILE A 18 -25.66 -11.13 -7.68
CA ILE A 18 -25.79 -9.68 -7.44
C ILE A 18 -26.46 -9.42 -6.09
N ALA A 19 -27.56 -10.13 -5.79
CA ALA A 19 -28.27 -9.99 -4.52
C ALA A 19 -27.39 -10.32 -3.31
N GLN A 20 -26.61 -11.40 -3.39
CA GLN A 20 -25.68 -11.79 -2.32
C GLN A 20 -24.59 -10.75 -2.11
N TRP A 21 -23.94 -10.28 -3.19
CA TRP A 21 -22.92 -9.25 -3.11
C TRP A 21 -23.48 -7.95 -2.54
N ALA A 22 -24.63 -7.50 -3.02
CA ALA A 22 -25.31 -6.30 -2.53
C ALA A 22 -25.70 -6.42 -1.04
N TYR A 23 -26.14 -7.59 -0.61
CA TYR A 23 -26.46 -7.84 0.80
C TYR A 23 -25.21 -7.78 1.69
N ASP A 24 -24.13 -8.47 1.31
CA ASP A 24 -22.90 -8.55 2.10
C ASP A 24 -22.15 -7.20 2.14
N THR A 25 -22.30 -6.37 1.12
CA THR A 25 -21.60 -5.07 1.00
C THR A 25 -22.52 -3.86 1.22
N LYS A 26 -23.78 -4.09 1.61
CA LYS A 26 -24.82 -3.04 1.74
C LYS A 26 -24.40 -1.85 2.60
N ALA A 27 -23.66 -2.10 3.67
CA ALA A 27 -23.24 -1.03 4.58
C ALA A 27 -22.21 -0.10 3.93
N ILE A 28 -21.29 -0.67 3.13
CA ILE A 28 -20.27 0.06 2.38
C ILE A 28 -20.95 0.82 1.22
N LEU A 29 -21.76 0.12 0.44
CA LEU A 29 -22.50 0.71 -0.68
C LEU A 29 -23.40 1.87 -0.23
N GLY A 30 -24.17 1.67 0.86
CA GLY A 30 -25.01 2.71 1.44
C GLY A 30 -24.21 3.90 1.96
N ARG A 31 -23.00 3.67 2.51
CA ARG A 31 -22.12 4.73 2.97
C ARG A 31 -21.72 5.70 1.86
N PHE A 32 -21.52 5.19 0.65
CA PHE A 32 -21.11 5.98 -0.51
C PHE A 32 -22.25 6.28 -1.49
N HIS A 33 -23.49 5.97 -1.14
CA HIS A 33 -24.65 6.17 -2.00
C HIS A 33 -24.47 5.53 -3.39
N ILE A 34 -24.04 4.27 -3.39
CA ILE A 34 -23.75 3.50 -4.61
C ILE A 34 -24.65 2.27 -4.66
N TRP A 35 -25.10 1.93 -5.87
CA TRP A 35 -25.79 0.70 -6.19
C TRP A 35 -24.87 -0.27 -6.92
N LEU A 36 -24.96 -1.56 -6.59
CA LEU A 36 -24.35 -2.63 -7.36
C LEU A 36 -25.33 -3.13 -8.43
N GLU A 37 -25.06 -2.82 -9.68
CA GLU A 37 -25.90 -3.26 -10.80
C GLU A 37 -25.49 -4.62 -11.37
N ASN A 38 -24.18 -4.92 -11.33
CA ASN A 38 -23.65 -6.17 -11.84
C ASN A 38 -22.37 -6.59 -11.15
N VAL A 39 -22.12 -7.90 -11.10
CA VAL A 39 -20.85 -8.49 -10.69
C VAL A 39 -20.57 -9.73 -11.53
N GLU A 40 -19.37 -9.79 -12.09
CA GLU A 40 -18.86 -10.91 -12.87
C GLU A 40 -17.52 -11.35 -12.28
N ILE A 41 -17.29 -12.65 -12.25
CA ILE A 41 -16.08 -13.23 -11.68
C ILE A 41 -15.44 -14.12 -12.75
N ALA A 42 -14.22 -13.79 -13.11
CA ALA A 42 -13.38 -14.61 -13.99
C ALA A 42 -12.20 -15.18 -13.18
N TRP A 43 -11.96 -16.46 -13.32
CA TRP A 43 -10.76 -17.07 -12.78
C TRP A 43 -9.60 -16.85 -13.75
N VAL A 44 -8.49 -16.30 -13.24
CA VAL A 44 -7.27 -16.04 -14.01
C VAL A 44 -6.27 -17.18 -13.83
N ARG A 45 -6.08 -17.62 -12.60
CA ARG A 45 -5.19 -18.74 -12.24
C ARG A 45 -5.84 -19.63 -11.20
N GLY A 46 -5.75 -20.94 -11.40
CA GLY A 46 -6.27 -21.93 -10.47
C GLY A 46 -7.79 -21.87 -10.35
N GLN A 47 -8.45 -22.98 -10.50
CA GLN A 47 -9.83 -23.14 -10.03
C GLN A 47 -9.79 -23.99 -8.78
N MET A 48 -10.72 -23.74 -7.87
CA MET A 48 -10.91 -24.56 -6.68
C MET A 48 -11.27 -26.00 -7.07
N GLN A 49 -10.29 -26.80 -7.45
CA GLN A 49 -10.48 -28.24 -7.66
C GLN A 49 -9.77 -29.12 -6.64
N ARG A 50 -9.11 -28.51 -5.65
CA ARG A 50 -8.43 -29.28 -4.59
C ARG A 50 -8.79 -28.73 -3.23
N GLU A 51 -9.06 -29.63 -2.31
CA GLU A 51 -9.13 -29.37 -0.88
C GLU A 51 -7.80 -28.73 -0.46
N PHE A 52 -7.83 -27.42 -0.28
CA PHE A 52 -6.77 -26.76 0.45
C PHE A 52 -7.06 -26.94 1.93
N THR A 53 -6.29 -27.75 2.59
CA THR A 53 -6.02 -27.60 4.02
C THR A 53 -5.29 -26.27 4.19
N SER A 54 -5.97 -25.17 4.05
CA SER A 54 -5.32 -23.87 4.05
C SER A 54 -5.80 -23.06 5.22
N HIS A 55 -4.86 -22.36 5.81
CA HIS A 55 -5.08 -21.32 6.80
C HIS A 55 -5.97 -20.16 6.30
N LEU A 56 -6.28 -20.08 5.00
CA LEU A 56 -7.20 -19.12 4.40
C LEU A 56 -8.68 -19.34 4.69
N SER A 57 -9.00 -20.32 5.49
CA SER A 57 -10.34 -20.41 6.06
C SER A 57 -10.70 -19.25 6.99
N PHE A 58 -9.76 -18.34 7.26
CA PHE A 58 -10.05 -17.17 8.09
C PHE A 58 -11.05 -16.20 7.43
N LEU A 59 -11.15 -16.20 6.10
CA LEU A 59 -12.10 -15.36 5.38
C LEU A 59 -13.34 -16.11 4.97
N SER A 60 -14.49 -15.70 5.50
CA SER A 60 -15.79 -16.09 4.92
C SER A 60 -15.96 -15.48 3.52
N GLY A 61 -16.81 -16.10 2.70
CA GLY A 61 -17.14 -15.54 1.39
C GLY A 61 -17.73 -14.12 1.47
N ALA A 62 -18.46 -13.79 2.54
CA ALA A 62 -18.97 -12.45 2.79
C ALA A 62 -17.84 -11.44 2.99
N MET A 63 -16.79 -11.83 3.72
CA MET A 63 -15.64 -10.96 3.94
C MET A 63 -14.78 -10.78 2.71
N GLU A 64 -14.56 -11.84 1.92
CA GLU A 64 -13.86 -11.74 0.64
C GLU A 64 -14.55 -10.71 -0.26
N ARG A 65 -15.90 -10.73 -0.30
CA ARG A 65 -16.69 -9.75 -1.07
C ARG A 65 -16.52 -8.32 -0.55
N GLN A 66 -16.43 -8.14 0.76
CA GLN A 66 -16.21 -6.81 1.34
C GLN A 66 -14.82 -6.26 1.06
N PHE A 67 -13.78 -7.09 1.12
CA PHE A 67 -12.44 -6.68 0.71
C PHE A 67 -12.36 -6.35 -0.78
N ALA A 68 -13.01 -7.14 -1.63
CA ALA A 68 -13.12 -6.84 -3.05
C ALA A 68 -13.86 -5.50 -3.30
N MET A 69 -14.96 -5.25 -2.59
CA MET A 69 -15.70 -3.98 -2.67
C MET A 69 -14.85 -2.82 -2.16
N THR A 70 -14.06 -3.02 -1.11
CA THR A 70 -13.10 -2.02 -0.61
C THR A 70 -12.12 -1.61 -1.72
N GLY A 71 -11.51 -2.56 -2.41
CA GLY A 71 -10.63 -2.29 -3.54
C GLY A 71 -11.35 -1.56 -4.68
N ALA A 72 -12.55 -2.00 -5.04
CA ALA A 72 -13.35 -1.38 -6.10
C ALA A 72 -13.72 0.07 -5.79
N LEU A 73 -14.22 0.33 -4.59
CA LEU A 73 -14.65 1.68 -4.20
C LEU A 73 -13.47 2.62 -3.98
N THR A 74 -12.34 2.12 -3.46
CA THR A 74 -11.13 2.93 -3.36
C THR A 74 -10.64 3.34 -4.75
N ALA A 75 -10.59 2.40 -5.70
CA ALA A 75 -10.21 2.71 -7.08
C ALA A 75 -11.19 3.70 -7.74
N LEU A 76 -12.50 3.46 -7.62
CA LEU A 76 -13.53 4.33 -8.18
C LEU A 76 -13.48 5.73 -7.57
N GLY A 77 -13.51 5.82 -6.24
CA GLY A 77 -13.53 7.09 -5.52
C GLY A 77 -12.28 7.92 -5.80
N THR A 78 -11.10 7.30 -5.80
CA THR A 78 -9.86 7.99 -6.13
C THR A 78 -9.87 8.47 -7.57
N ARG A 79 -10.29 7.63 -8.54
CA ARG A 79 -10.31 7.99 -9.96
C ARG A 79 -11.27 9.15 -10.25
N LEU A 80 -12.39 9.23 -9.54
CA LEU A 80 -13.39 10.27 -9.77
C LEU A 80 -13.12 11.58 -9.00
N PHE A 81 -12.58 11.48 -7.78
CA PHE A 81 -12.49 12.62 -6.86
C PHE A 81 -11.05 13.01 -6.49
N GLY A 82 -10.06 12.19 -6.85
CA GLY A 82 -8.63 12.40 -6.52
C GLY A 82 -7.90 13.36 -7.45
N ARG A 83 -8.59 14.13 -8.31
CA ARG A 83 -7.98 15.12 -9.21
C ARG A 83 -7.06 14.49 -10.25
N PHE A 84 -7.47 13.35 -10.84
CA PHE A 84 -6.69 12.66 -11.87
C PHE A 84 -6.33 13.59 -13.04
N GLY A 85 -5.03 13.69 -13.33
CA GLY A 85 -4.50 14.47 -14.45
C GLY A 85 -4.40 15.98 -14.22
N GLU A 86 -4.95 16.52 -13.13
CA GLU A 86 -4.91 17.96 -12.86
C GLU A 86 -3.50 18.50 -12.62
N GLY A 87 -2.53 17.65 -12.34
CA GLY A 87 -1.13 18.02 -12.16
C GLY A 87 -0.29 18.07 -13.43
N ALA A 88 -0.84 17.69 -14.60
CA ALA A 88 -0.07 17.52 -15.84
C ALA A 88 0.73 18.75 -16.25
N GLU A 89 0.15 19.94 -16.11
CA GLU A 89 0.75 21.21 -16.51
C GLU A 89 1.16 22.10 -15.32
N LEU A 90 1.11 21.55 -14.09
CA LEU A 90 1.46 22.30 -12.89
C LEU A 90 2.96 22.23 -12.60
N ASP A 91 3.44 23.21 -11.85
CA ASP A 91 4.77 23.17 -11.27
C ASP A 91 4.90 22.05 -10.21
N LYS A 92 6.11 21.84 -9.70
CA LYS A 92 6.38 20.79 -8.69
C LYS A 92 5.50 20.92 -7.45
N SER A 93 5.21 22.14 -7.00
CA SER A 93 4.35 22.37 -5.83
C SER A 93 2.91 21.99 -6.12
N GLY A 94 2.39 22.39 -7.28
CA GLY A 94 1.04 22.03 -7.72
C GLY A 94 0.87 20.52 -7.91
N ILE A 95 1.84 19.85 -8.54
CA ILE A 95 1.83 18.38 -8.66
C ILE A 95 1.79 17.71 -7.28
N ASN A 96 2.63 18.18 -6.34
CA ASN A 96 2.65 17.64 -4.98
C ASN A 96 1.31 17.84 -4.25
N GLN A 97 0.63 18.95 -4.49
CA GLN A 97 -0.69 19.18 -3.93
C GLN A 97 -1.73 18.20 -4.49
N VAL A 98 -1.74 17.98 -5.82
CA VAL A 98 -2.63 16.98 -6.45
C VAL A 98 -2.36 15.58 -5.91
N LYS A 99 -1.09 15.18 -5.79
CA LYS A 99 -0.71 13.90 -5.17
C LYS A 99 -1.29 13.73 -3.78
N LYS A 100 -1.12 14.74 -2.94
CA LYS A 100 -1.59 14.74 -1.57
C LYS A 100 -3.11 14.63 -1.48
N ASP A 101 -3.84 15.36 -2.32
CA ASP A 101 -5.29 15.30 -2.36
C ASP A 101 -5.76 13.91 -2.83
N ALA A 102 -5.11 13.34 -3.83
CA ALA A 102 -5.40 12.00 -4.33
C ALA A 102 -5.17 10.91 -3.27
N ASP A 103 -4.01 10.98 -2.58
CA ASP A 103 -3.68 10.06 -1.49
C ASP A 103 -4.67 10.20 -0.33
N ALA A 104 -5.08 11.42 0.01
CA ALA A 104 -6.05 11.65 1.08
C ALA A 104 -7.44 11.07 0.73
N ILE A 105 -7.91 11.24 -0.50
CA ILE A 105 -9.16 10.66 -0.98
C ILE A 105 -9.10 9.12 -0.95
N SER A 106 -8.04 8.55 -1.49
CA SER A 106 -7.88 7.09 -1.53
C SER A 106 -7.85 6.47 -0.13
N ALA A 107 -7.08 7.05 0.77
CA ALA A 107 -6.99 6.62 2.16
C ALA A 107 -8.34 6.75 2.89
N TYR A 108 -9.07 7.84 2.63
CA TYR A 108 -10.38 8.05 3.20
C TYR A 108 -11.37 6.95 2.77
N VAL A 109 -11.50 6.71 1.46
CA VAL A 109 -12.44 5.71 0.93
C VAL A 109 -12.13 4.33 1.49
N MET A 110 -10.87 3.91 1.46
CA MET A 110 -10.45 2.62 2.01
C MET A 110 -10.74 2.52 3.51
N SER A 111 -10.43 3.56 4.27
CA SER A 111 -10.67 3.60 5.72
C SER A 111 -12.16 3.43 6.05
N GLU A 112 -13.04 4.12 5.34
CA GLU A 112 -14.48 3.98 5.54
C GLU A 112 -14.98 2.56 5.21
N CYS A 113 -14.50 1.98 4.11
CA CYS A 113 -14.83 0.60 3.77
C CYS A 113 -14.40 -0.38 4.86
N LEU A 114 -13.17 -0.24 5.37
CA LEU A 114 -12.64 -1.10 6.44
C LEU A 114 -13.42 -0.93 7.75
N TRP A 115 -13.91 0.25 8.06
CA TRP A 115 -14.78 0.46 9.22
C TRP A 115 -16.08 -0.34 9.11
N TYR A 116 -16.73 -0.32 7.96
CA TYR A 116 -17.98 -1.07 7.75
C TYR A 116 -17.76 -2.57 7.67
N LEU A 117 -16.57 -3.00 7.25
CA LEU A 117 -16.16 -4.40 7.27
C LEU A 117 -16.19 -4.97 8.70
N THR A 118 -15.93 -4.17 9.73
CA THR A 118 -15.95 -4.64 11.14
C THR A 118 -17.29 -5.24 11.58
N ARG A 119 -18.37 -4.93 10.89
CA ARG A 119 -19.71 -5.50 11.16
C ARG A 119 -19.85 -6.97 10.74
N GLN A 120 -18.93 -7.43 9.90
CA GLN A 120 -18.94 -8.78 9.33
C GLN A 120 -17.86 -9.68 9.92
N VAL A 121 -16.81 -9.10 10.52
CA VAL A 121 -15.80 -9.86 11.24
C VAL A 121 -16.40 -10.44 12.54
N PRO A 122 -15.93 -11.60 13.01
CA PRO A 122 -16.25 -12.07 14.36
C PRO A 122 -15.89 -11.02 15.42
N GLU A 123 -16.59 -11.02 16.54
CA GLU A 123 -16.50 -9.94 17.54
C GLU A 123 -15.09 -9.72 18.09
N ASN A 124 -14.30 -10.78 18.18
CA ASN A 124 -12.92 -10.74 18.68
C ASN A 124 -11.86 -10.55 17.57
N HIS A 125 -12.26 -10.21 16.33
CA HIS A 125 -11.34 -10.02 15.20
C HIS A 125 -11.10 -8.54 14.92
N ALA A 126 -9.89 -8.23 14.47
CA ALA A 126 -9.48 -6.89 14.07
C ALA A 126 -8.61 -6.92 12.82
N VAL A 127 -8.76 -5.92 11.95
CA VAL A 127 -7.76 -5.60 10.92
C VAL A 127 -6.84 -4.53 11.50
N MET A 128 -5.52 -4.79 11.51
CA MET A 128 -4.52 -3.85 11.99
C MET A 128 -3.50 -3.57 10.88
N VAL A 129 -3.38 -2.31 10.50
CA VAL A 129 -2.37 -1.88 9.54
C VAL A 129 -1.01 -1.86 10.21
N SER A 130 -0.05 -2.58 9.66
CA SER A 130 1.34 -2.61 10.12
C SER A 130 2.29 -1.87 9.19
N LEU A 131 2.04 -1.95 7.88
CA LEU A 131 2.76 -1.21 6.86
C LEU A 131 1.75 -0.45 6.01
N GLY A 132 1.98 0.84 5.86
CA GLY A 132 1.18 1.73 5.02
C GLY A 132 1.99 2.96 4.68
N GLU A 133 1.65 3.62 3.59
CA GLU A 133 2.37 4.80 3.14
C GLU A 133 1.90 6.09 3.80
N GLY A 134 2.78 7.09 3.86
CA GLY A 134 2.44 8.48 4.16
C GLY A 134 2.22 8.85 5.62
N LEU A 135 2.77 8.11 6.57
CA LEU A 135 2.64 8.45 8.00
C LEU A 135 3.38 9.72 8.40
N MET A 136 4.57 9.93 7.84
CA MET A 136 5.44 11.06 8.15
C MET A 136 6.27 11.45 6.93
N PRO A 137 6.77 12.71 6.85
CA PRO A 137 7.70 13.08 5.79
C PRO A 137 8.94 12.21 5.85
N LYS A 138 9.24 11.52 4.76
CA LYS A 138 10.50 10.78 4.62
C LYS A 138 11.64 11.78 4.58
N ALA A 139 12.80 11.42 5.11
CA ALA A 139 13.96 12.33 5.09
C ALA A 139 14.32 12.72 3.65
N GLY A 140 14.39 14.03 3.39
CA GLY A 140 14.63 14.59 2.05
C GLY A 140 13.37 14.77 1.18
N GLU A 141 12.20 14.36 1.65
CA GLU A 141 10.92 14.70 1.02
C GLU A 141 10.38 16.02 1.55
N THR A 142 9.51 16.65 0.76
CA THR A 142 8.82 17.85 1.23
C THR A 142 7.76 17.47 2.26
N PRO A 143 7.43 18.36 3.21
CA PRO A 143 6.33 18.10 4.16
C PRO A 143 5.01 17.78 3.47
N GLU A 144 4.78 18.32 2.29
CA GLU A 144 3.59 18.09 1.48
C GLU A 144 3.47 16.64 1.00
N MET A 145 4.59 15.98 0.72
CA MET A 145 4.61 14.59 0.26
C MET A 145 4.46 13.59 1.41
N GLY A 146 5.12 13.86 2.54
CA GLY A 146 5.15 12.92 3.66
C GLY A 146 4.06 13.13 4.72
N SER A 147 3.27 14.19 4.60
CA SER A 147 2.26 14.53 5.62
C SER A 147 0.87 14.00 5.31
N ASN A 148 0.70 13.23 4.25
CA ASN A 148 -0.57 12.58 3.97
C ASN A 148 -0.94 11.63 5.09
N PRO A 149 -2.17 11.76 5.64
CA PRO A 149 -2.64 10.96 6.76
C PRO A 149 -3.12 9.60 6.28
N GLN A 150 -2.20 8.73 6.03
CA GLN A 150 -2.46 7.44 5.43
C GLN A 150 -2.95 6.39 6.42
N LEU A 151 -3.28 5.24 5.91
CA LEU A 151 -3.54 4.02 6.67
C LEU A 151 -2.21 3.43 7.11
N GLY A 152 -1.60 4.04 8.12
CA GLY A 152 -0.29 3.68 8.61
C GLY A 152 -0.32 2.77 9.83
N PHE A 153 0.88 2.52 10.39
CA PHE A 153 1.07 1.66 11.55
C PHE A 153 0.09 1.96 12.69
N GLY A 154 -0.53 0.90 13.21
CA GLY A 154 -1.40 0.97 14.37
C GLY A 154 -2.84 1.38 14.06
N ARG A 155 -3.21 1.55 12.81
CA ARG A 155 -4.62 1.70 12.42
C ARG A 155 -5.37 0.41 12.69
N VAL A 156 -6.42 0.48 13.50
CA VAL A 156 -7.22 -0.66 13.92
C VAL A 156 -8.67 -0.52 13.45
N TYR A 157 -9.18 -1.55 12.84
CA TYR A 157 -10.58 -1.70 12.44
C TYR A 157 -11.16 -2.94 13.12
N ALA A 158 -12.06 -2.75 14.08
CA ALA A 158 -12.66 -3.80 14.89
C ALA A 158 -13.97 -3.34 15.50
N ARG A 159 -14.67 -4.24 16.20
CA ARG A 159 -15.79 -3.89 17.08
C ARG A 159 -15.31 -2.89 18.14
N PRO A 160 -16.18 -1.99 18.64
CA PRO A 160 -15.76 -0.88 19.51
C PRO A 160 -14.90 -1.29 20.70
N GLU A 161 -15.25 -2.37 21.41
CA GLU A 161 -14.52 -2.81 22.59
C GLU A 161 -13.12 -3.35 22.24
N VAL A 162 -13.02 -4.15 21.18
CA VAL A 162 -11.75 -4.68 20.70
C VAL A 162 -10.88 -3.55 20.14
N ALA A 163 -11.47 -2.62 19.38
CA ALA A 163 -10.76 -1.47 18.85
C ALA A 163 -10.19 -0.59 19.97
N LYS A 164 -10.98 -0.28 21.00
CA LYS A 164 -10.55 0.51 22.16
C LYS A 164 -9.40 -0.17 22.89
N TRP A 165 -9.50 -1.47 23.10
CA TRP A 165 -8.46 -2.25 23.78
C TRP A 165 -7.17 -2.26 22.96
N LEU A 166 -7.23 -2.53 21.66
CA LEU A 166 -6.06 -2.53 20.77
C LEU A 166 -5.42 -1.14 20.63
N ASP A 167 -6.23 -0.09 20.52
CA ASP A 167 -5.72 1.29 20.46
C ASP A 167 -4.87 1.63 21.70
N GLN A 168 -5.27 1.16 22.90
CA GLN A 168 -4.47 1.32 24.10
C GLN A 168 -3.12 0.59 24.00
N LYS A 169 -3.10 -0.62 23.43
CA LYS A 169 -1.87 -1.39 23.23
C LYS A 169 -0.96 -0.73 22.19
N VAL A 170 -1.52 -0.23 21.11
CA VAL A 170 -0.78 0.53 20.09
C VAL A 170 -0.17 1.81 20.70
N VAL A 171 -0.96 2.56 21.48
CA VAL A 171 -0.44 3.75 22.17
C VAL A 171 0.70 3.40 23.11
N ARG A 172 0.56 2.31 23.87
CA ARG A 172 1.64 1.82 24.73
C ARG A 172 2.88 1.45 23.91
N MET A 173 2.68 0.74 22.79
CA MET A 173 3.78 0.37 21.89
C MET A 173 4.53 1.59 21.33
N LEU A 174 3.82 2.67 21.02
CA LEU A 174 4.40 3.91 20.51
C LEU A 174 5.17 4.71 21.56
N ASN A 175 4.73 4.66 22.82
CA ASN A 175 5.25 5.53 23.89
C ASN A 175 6.15 4.83 24.91
N ASP A 176 6.09 3.50 25.01
CA ASP A 176 6.86 2.70 25.98
C ASP A 176 7.90 1.83 25.24
N PRO A 177 9.19 2.23 25.22
CA PRO A 177 10.24 1.44 24.58
C PRO A 177 10.43 0.04 25.17
N ALA A 178 10.00 -0.17 26.43
CA ALA A 178 10.08 -1.47 27.07
C ALA A 178 8.98 -2.43 26.61
N TYR A 179 7.88 -1.91 26.08
CA TYR A 179 6.76 -2.72 25.58
C TYR A 179 7.09 -3.26 24.18
N ARG A 180 7.63 -4.47 24.15
CA ARG A 180 8.10 -5.12 22.93
C ARG A 180 7.01 -5.93 22.25
N TRP A 181 7.21 -6.24 20.96
CA TRP A 181 6.31 -7.05 20.15
C TRP A 181 5.92 -8.37 20.84
N ALA A 182 6.86 -9.08 21.45
CA ALA A 182 6.58 -10.36 22.08
C ALA A 182 5.56 -10.25 23.23
N GLU A 183 5.61 -9.14 24.00
CA GLU A 183 4.65 -8.88 25.07
C GLU A 183 3.27 -8.52 24.51
N PHE A 184 3.23 -7.64 23.51
CA PHE A 184 2.01 -7.32 22.78
C PHE A 184 1.33 -8.57 22.23
N TYR A 185 2.09 -9.44 21.55
CA TYR A 185 1.56 -10.67 20.96
C TYR A 185 1.05 -11.65 22.01
N LYS A 186 1.75 -11.75 23.14
CA LYS A 186 1.31 -12.56 24.30
C LYS A 186 -0.01 -12.04 24.85
N GLU A 187 -0.17 -10.75 25.01
CA GLU A 187 -1.41 -10.14 25.51
C GLU A 187 -2.58 -10.37 24.55
N ILE A 188 -2.38 -10.21 23.24
CA ILE A 188 -3.38 -10.50 22.20
C ILE A 188 -3.88 -11.94 22.33
N ARG A 189 -2.95 -12.90 22.37
CA ARG A 189 -3.30 -14.31 22.50
C ARG A 189 -4.05 -14.62 23.80
N SER A 190 -3.63 -14.02 24.90
CA SER A 190 -4.29 -14.19 26.22
C SER A 190 -5.69 -13.60 26.23
N ALA A 191 -5.94 -12.53 25.51
CA ALA A 191 -7.26 -11.92 25.37
C ALA A 191 -8.15 -12.62 24.33
N GLY A 192 -7.63 -13.63 23.61
CA GLY A 192 -8.38 -14.32 22.55
C GLY A 192 -8.72 -13.42 21.35
N VAL A 193 -7.96 -12.33 21.16
CA VAL A 193 -8.14 -11.43 20.02
C VAL A 193 -7.36 -11.95 18.83
N THR A 194 -8.01 -12.01 17.68
CA THR A 194 -7.38 -12.34 16.40
C THR A 194 -7.12 -11.07 15.62
N ILE A 195 -5.86 -10.84 15.25
CA ILE A 195 -5.48 -9.71 14.40
C ILE A 195 -5.15 -10.20 13.00
N TRP A 196 -5.80 -9.61 12.02
CA TRP A 196 -5.41 -9.69 10.63
C TRP A 196 -4.50 -8.49 10.32
N GLY A 197 -3.23 -8.79 10.04
CA GLY A 197 -2.27 -7.77 9.64
C GLY A 197 -2.61 -7.23 8.26
N ALA A 198 -2.26 -5.97 8.01
CA ALA A 198 -2.43 -5.37 6.70
C ALA A 198 -1.20 -4.60 6.24
N ALA A 199 -0.90 -4.72 4.94
CA ALA A 199 0.03 -3.86 4.21
C ALA A 199 -0.76 -3.13 3.12
N ILE A 200 -0.69 -1.79 3.10
CA ILE A 200 -1.59 -0.95 2.30
C ILE A 200 -0.80 0.10 1.53
N ASP A 201 -1.10 0.20 0.24
CA ASP A 201 -0.85 1.37 -0.57
C ASP A 201 -2.17 1.75 -1.26
N THR A 202 -2.77 2.84 -0.82
CA THR A 202 -4.08 3.26 -1.32
C THR A 202 -4.04 3.82 -2.72
N LEU A 203 -2.89 4.34 -3.13
CA LEU A 203 -2.66 4.91 -4.47
C LEU A 203 -1.23 4.63 -4.95
N GLU A 204 -0.97 3.42 -5.40
CA GLU A 204 0.25 3.05 -6.12
C GLU A 204 0.36 3.87 -7.41
N ASN A 205 1.57 4.35 -7.71
CA ASN A 205 1.83 5.23 -8.86
C ASN A 205 1.21 6.63 -8.75
N THR A 206 1.23 7.25 -7.57
CA THR A 206 0.68 8.59 -7.30
C THR A 206 1.15 9.66 -8.29
N SER A 207 2.41 9.62 -8.71
CA SER A 207 2.96 10.57 -9.68
C SER A 207 2.31 10.46 -11.05
N ARG A 208 2.06 9.25 -11.51
CA ARG A 208 1.36 8.97 -12.77
C ARG A 208 -0.09 9.39 -12.70
N PHE A 209 -0.74 9.11 -11.57
CA PHE A 209 -2.11 9.55 -11.31
C PHE A 209 -2.23 11.09 -11.42
N ALA A 210 -1.37 11.82 -10.71
CA ALA A 210 -1.41 13.29 -10.71
C ALA A 210 -1.18 13.89 -12.10
N LYS A 211 -0.32 13.29 -12.91
CA LYS A 211 -0.04 13.72 -14.28
C LYS A 211 -1.09 13.28 -15.30
N GLY A 212 -2.01 12.39 -14.94
CA GLY A 212 -3.00 11.87 -15.86
C GLY A 212 -2.47 10.80 -16.82
N ASP A 213 -1.40 10.09 -16.43
CA ASP A 213 -0.85 9.04 -17.26
C ASP A 213 -1.88 7.92 -17.50
N PRO A 214 -1.95 7.36 -18.70
CA PRO A 214 -3.03 6.46 -19.09
C PRO A 214 -2.98 5.10 -18.41
N THR A 215 -1.83 4.72 -17.82
CA THR A 215 -1.61 3.40 -17.21
C THR A 215 -0.95 3.50 -15.85
N GLY A 216 -1.12 2.49 -15.02
CA GLY A 216 -0.37 2.26 -13.80
C GLY A 216 -1.10 2.51 -12.48
N PRO A 217 -1.87 3.62 -12.28
CA PRO A 217 -2.48 3.89 -10.99
C PRO A 217 -3.46 2.79 -10.51
N MET A 218 -3.25 2.34 -9.27
CA MET A 218 -4.07 1.32 -8.64
C MET A 218 -4.07 1.46 -7.12
N THR A 219 -5.00 0.80 -6.45
CA THR A 219 -5.00 0.62 -4.99
C THR A 219 -4.60 -0.80 -4.66
N VAL A 220 -3.78 -0.98 -3.62
CA VAL A 220 -3.28 -2.28 -3.17
C VAL A 220 -3.53 -2.45 -1.68
N LEU A 221 -4.23 -3.52 -1.34
CA LEU A 221 -4.51 -3.93 0.04
C LEU A 221 -4.17 -5.41 0.20
N HIS A 222 -3.17 -5.72 1.00
CA HIS A 222 -2.89 -7.08 1.43
C HIS A 222 -3.36 -7.28 2.87
N VAL A 223 -4.14 -8.32 3.08
CA VAL A 223 -4.61 -8.74 4.41
C VAL A 223 -4.07 -10.12 4.71
N PHE A 224 -3.49 -10.28 5.89
CA PHE A 224 -2.84 -11.51 6.35
C PHE A 224 -3.68 -12.16 7.46
N ASP A 225 -3.60 -13.47 7.59
CA ASP A 225 -4.29 -14.25 8.61
C ASP A 225 -3.70 -14.08 10.02
N GLN A 226 -2.60 -13.33 10.13
CA GLN A 226 -1.93 -13.03 11.38
C GLN A 226 -1.31 -11.62 11.36
N PRO A 227 -0.98 -11.03 12.52
CA PRO A 227 -0.37 -9.72 12.57
C PRO A 227 1.07 -9.76 12.06
N LEU A 228 1.52 -8.68 11.42
CA LEU A 228 2.93 -8.50 11.11
C LEU A 228 3.73 -8.14 12.37
N ARG A 229 4.95 -8.67 12.50
CA ARG A 229 5.87 -8.37 13.62
C ARG A 229 6.40 -6.94 13.65
N ILE A 230 5.83 -6.06 12.87
CA ILE A 230 6.16 -4.65 12.90
C ILE A 230 5.55 -4.04 14.16
N SER A 231 6.38 -3.55 15.06
CA SER A 231 5.98 -3.01 16.36
C SER A 231 5.95 -1.48 16.44
N ARG A 232 6.51 -0.81 15.43
CA ARG A 232 6.57 0.65 15.35
C ARG A 232 6.51 1.11 13.90
N PRO A 233 6.17 2.38 13.64
CA PRO A 233 6.24 2.93 12.30
C PRO A 233 7.63 2.72 11.68
N TYR A 234 7.67 2.27 10.44
CA TYR A 234 8.89 2.17 9.68
C TYR A 234 8.71 2.78 8.28
N GLU A 235 9.49 3.79 8.00
CA GLU A 235 9.43 4.58 6.76
C GLU A 235 10.65 4.34 5.85
N GLY A 236 11.27 3.19 5.97
CA GLY A 236 12.39 2.82 5.12
C GLY A 236 11.94 2.28 3.76
N TYR A 237 12.94 2.03 2.94
CA TYR A 237 12.80 1.29 1.70
C TYR A 237 13.38 -0.11 1.88
N MET A 238 12.94 -1.04 1.05
CA MET A 238 13.49 -2.39 0.98
C MET A 238 13.89 -2.71 -0.46
N GLY A 239 15.09 -3.29 -0.61
CA GLY A 239 15.45 -3.97 -1.83
C GLY A 239 14.55 -5.17 -2.03
N ASN A 240 14.20 -5.49 -3.28
CA ASN A 240 13.28 -6.57 -3.61
C ASN A 240 13.75 -7.27 -4.88
N LEU A 241 14.28 -8.48 -4.70
CA LEU A 241 14.66 -9.39 -5.78
C LEU A 241 13.62 -10.49 -5.88
N LEU A 242 12.91 -10.57 -7.01
CA LEU A 242 11.91 -11.60 -7.27
C LEU A 242 12.34 -12.51 -8.42
N LEU A 243 12.36 -13.80 -8.13
CA LEU A 243 12.77 -14.84 -9.06
C LEU A 243 11.75 -16.00 -9.09
N PRO A 244 11.58 -16.69 -10.22
CA PRO A 244 10.94 -18.00 -10.24
C PRO A 244 11.59 -18.95 -9.23
N LYS A 245 10.78 -19.68 -8.48
CA LYS A 245 11.27 -20.56 -7.40
C LYS A 245 12.17 -21.72 -7.88
N ASP A 246 12.05 -22.13 -9.12
CA ASP A 246 12.88 -23.18 -9.73
C ASP A 246 14.34 -22.73 -9.93
N ILE A 247 14.58 -21.45 -10.24
CA ILE A 247 15.94 -20.86 -10.27
C ILE A 247 16.57 -20.95 -8.87
N VAL A 248 15.83 -20.56 -7.83
CA VAL A 248 16.30 -20.59 -6.46
C VAL A 248 16.56 -22.03 -5.99
N ALA A 249 15.66 -22.96 -6.34
CA ALA A 249 15.84 -24.38 -6.05
C ALA A 249 17.03 -25.01 -6.82
N GLY A 250 17.27 -24.56 -8.05
CA GLY A 250 18.45 -24.92 -8.85
C GLY A 250 19.74 -24.43 -8.21
N ALA A 251 19.79 -23.17 -7.81
CA ALA A 251 20.94 -22.57 -7.13
C ALA A 251 21.30 -23.32 -5.83
N ALA A 252 20.28 -23.67 -5.04
CA ALA A 252 20.47 -24.41 -3.78
C ALA A 252 21.10 -25.79 -3.98
N LYS A 253 20.83 -26.47 -5.10
CA LYS A 253 21.50 -27.75 -5.45
C LYS A 253 22.99 -27.57 -5.71
N ASP A 254 23.38 -26.40 -6.17
CA ASP A 254 24.78 -26.01 -6.40
C ASP A 254 25.41 -25.34 -5.15
N SER A 255 24.77 -25.43 -4.00
CA SER A 255 25.18 -24.78 -2.74
C SER A 255 25.26 -23.26 -2.81
N ILE A 256 24.51 -22.65 -3.73
CA ILE A 256 24.36 -21.20 -3.84
C ILE A 256 23.10 -20.79 -3.08
N LEU A 257 23.30 -20.03 -2.00
CA LEU A 257 22.19 -19.39 -1.27
C LEU A 257 21.92 -18.03 -1.90
N ILE A 258 20.80 -17.90 -2.60
CA ILE A 258 20.39 -16.63 -3.18
C ILE A 258 19.80 -15.73 -2.10
N ASP A 259 20.24 -14.48 -2.08
CA ASP A 259 19.67 -13.37 -1.34
C ASP A 259 19.75 -12.07 -2.18
N TYR A 260 19.30 -10.94 -1.62
CA TYR A 260 19.34 -9.67 -2.35
C TYR A 260 20.77 -9.21 -2.69
N GLN A 261 21.79 -9.62 -1.91
CA GLN A 261 23.18 -9.24 -2.11
C GLN A 261 23.97 -10.22 -2.99
N THR A 262 23.34 -11.33 -3.40
CA THR A 262 23.98 -12.31 -4.28
C THR A 262 24.45 -11.65 -5.58
N PRO A 263 25.72 -11.77 -5.98
CA PRO A 263 26.22 -11.24 -7.24
C PRO A 263 25.36 -11.71 -8.42
N ARG A 264 24.98 -10.80 -9.31
CA ARG A 264 24.09 -11.12 -10.42
C ARG A 264 24.68 -12.13 -11.40
N ALA A 265 26.02 -12.23 -11.44
CA ALA A 265 26.70 -13.30 -12.17
C ALA A 265 26.34 -14.71 -11.67
N LEU A 266 26.22 -14.91 -10.36
CA LEU A 266 25.82 -16.20 -9.78
C LEU A 266 24.32 -16.49 -10.04
N ILE A 267 23.48 -15.45 -9.99
CA ILE A 267 22.07 -15.58 -10.34
C ILE A 267 21.94 -15.95 -11.82
N TRP A 268 22.69 -15.29 -12.70
CA TRP A 268 22.72 -15.62 -14.12
C TRP A 268 23.18 -17.05 -14.40
N GLU A 269 24.19 -17.52 -13.68
CA GLU A 269 24.64 -18.91 -13.77
C GLU A 269 23.51 -19.90 -13.41
N SER A 270 22.77 -19.59 -12.33
CA SER A 270 21.61 -20.39 -11.90
C SER A 270 20.47 -20.34 -12.91
N ILE A 271 20.20 -19.18 -13.51
CA ILE A 271 19.20 -19.02 -14.59
C ILE A 271 19.57 -19.91 -15.77
N ARG A 272 20.82 -19.83 -16.25
CA ARG A 272 21.30 -20.58 -17.41
C ARG A 272 21.27 -22.10 -17.20
N LYS A 273 21.54 -22.56 -15.97
CA LYS A 273 21.43 -23.97 -15.63
C LYS A 273 19.98 -24.44 -15.55
N THR A 274 19.08 -23.59 -15.04
CA THR A 274 17.65 -23.91 -14.90
C THR A 274 16.95 -23.90 -16.25
N TYR A 275 17.33 -22.97 -17.12
CA TYR A 275 16.76 -22.80 -18.48
C TYR A 275 17.89 -22.88 -19.53
N PRO A 276 18.36 -24.09 -19.87
CA PRO A 276 19.39 -24.27 -20.89
C PRO A 276 19.00 -23.64 -22.22
N GLY A 277 19.93 -22.86 -22.80
CA GLY A 277 19.70 -22.18 -24.06
C GLY A 277 19.10 -20.78 -23.97
N ILE A 278 18.77 -20.30 -22.76
CA ILE A 278 18.41 -18.89 -22.59
C ILE A 278 19.64 -18.00 -22.84
N GLU A 279 19.46 -16.94 -23.61
CA GLU A 279 20.48 -15.94 -23.84
C GLU A 279 20.33 -14.77 -22.84
N ALA A 280 21.43 -14.13 -22.46
CA ALA A 280 21.38 -13.02 -21.50
C ALA A 280 20.46 -11.87 -21.95
N ARG A 281 20.47 -11.55 -23.25
CA ARG A 281 19.59 -10.54 -23.86
C ARG A 281 18.08 -10.83 -23.69
N ASN A 282 17.73 -12.10 -23.43
CA ASN A 282 16.37 -12.56 -23.21
C ASN A 282 16.00 -12.59 -21.70
N VAL A 283 16.90 -12.14 -20.83
CA VAL A 283 16.60 -11.88 -19.43
C VAL A 283 16.22 -10.41 -19.30
N HIS A 284 14.94 -10.17 -18.99
CA HIS A 284 14.35 -8.85 -18.88
C HIS A 284 14.22 -8.49 -17.41
N VAL A 285 14.99 -7.49 -16.99
CA VAL A 285 15.08 -7.08 -15.58
C VAL A 285 14.28 -5.81 -15.38
N TRP A 286 13.19 -5.91 -14.66
CA TRP A 286 12.47 -4.74 -14.18
C TRP A 286 13.15 -4.18 -12.94
N THR A 287 13.36 -2.89 -12.92
CA THR A 287 13.91 -2.16 -11.78
C THR A 287 13.34 -0.76 -11.72
N LEU A 288 13.16 -0.24 -10.51
CA LEU A 288 12.69 1.13 -10.31
C LEU A 288 13.80 2.10 -10.75
N ARG A 289 13.53 2.89 -11.78
CA ARG A 289 14.51 3.82 -12.38
C ARG A 289 14.40 5.25 -11.83
N GLY A 290 15.26 6.10 -12.29
CA GLY A 290 15.34 7.51 -11.95
C GLY A 290 16.64 7.90 -11.24
N LYS A 291 16.99 9.18 -11.29
CA LYS A 291 18.29 9.71 -10.81
C LYS A 291 18.61 9.32 -9.36
N SER A 292 17.65 9.45 -8.46
CA SER A 292 17.84 9.10 -7.04
C SER A 292 18.02 7.60 -6.81
N ARG A 293 17.52 6.75 -7.72
CA ARG A 293 17.64 5.30 -7.64
C ARG A 293 18.99 4.84 -8.18
N ALA A 294 19.49 5.50 -9.22
CA ALA A 294 20.81 5.22 -9.76
C ALA A 294 21.92 5.35 -8.72
N GLU A 295 21.81 6.29 -7.78
CA GLU A 295 22.76 6.47 -6.68
C GLU A 295 22.77 5.26 -5.72
N ARG A 296 21.67 4.54 -5.59
CA ARG A 296 21.49 3.42 -4.65
C ARG A 296 21.70 2.06 -5.29
N ILE A 297 21.05 1.80 -6.40
CA ILE A 297 21.01 0.48 -7.05
C ILE A 297 21.61 0.48 -8.45
N GLY A 298 22.21 1.58 -8.90
CA GLY A 298 22.90 1.64 -10.20
C GLY A 298 24.08 0.66 -10.32
N GLY A 299 24.61 0.17 -9.20
CA GLY A 299 25.56 -0.95 -9.19
C GLY A 299 24.93 -2.25 -9.69
N LEU A 300 23.72 -2.56 -9.21
CA LEU A 300 22.95 -3.73 -9.65
C LEU A 300 22.59 -3.64 -11.14
N TRP A 301 22.24 -2.44 -11.61
CA TRP A 301 21.95 -2.23 -13.03
C TRP A 301 23.16 -2.59 -13.89
N ARG A 302 24.36 -2.09 -13.52
CA ARG A 302 25.61 -2.41 -14.23
C ARG A 302 25.92 -3.90 -14.22
N GLU A 303 25.72 -4.59 -13.10
CA GLU A 303 25.92 -6.04 -13.05
C GLU A 303 25.08 -6.78 -14.09
N TRP A 304 23.80 -6.40 -14.28
CA TRP A 304 22.94 -6.97 -15.29
C TRP A 304 23.35 -6.57 -16.72
N GLU A 305 23.68 -5.29 -16.92
CA GLU A 305 24.14 -4.77 -18.22
C GLU A 305 25.45 -5.44 -18.66
N ASP A 306 26.40 -5.62 -17.75
CA ASP A 306 27.69 -6.29 -18.01
C ASP A 306 27.51 -7.77 -18.39
N LEU A 307 26.44 -8.41 -17.92
CA LEU A 307 26.04 -9.76 -18.31
C LEU A 307 25.32 -9.81 -19.67
N GLY A 308 24.95 -8.66 -20.23
CA GLY A 308 24.18 -8.55 -21.45
C GLY A 308 22.66 -8.72 -21.27
N ALA A 309 22.15 -8.63 -20.03
CA ALA A 309 20.73 -8.67 -19.76
C ALA A 309 20.05 -7.37 -20.21
N HIS A 310 18.76 -7.45 -20.51
CA HIS A 310 17.95 -6.31 -20.92
C HIS A 310 17.33 -5.65 -19.68
N LEU A 311 17.79 -4.45 -19.34
CA LEU A 311 17.08 -3.62 -18.36
C LEU A 311 15.88 -2.95 -19.02
N ILE A 312 14.71 -3.19 -18.47
CA ILE A 312 13.45 -2.71 -19.05
C ILE A 312 13.39 -1.19 -18.99
N ASP A 313 13.16 -0.58 -20.14
CA ASP A 313 12.93 0.86 -20.29
C ASP A 313 11.44 1.20 -20.19
N ASP A 314 11.14 2.44 -19.77
CA ASP A 314 9.78 2.97 -19.81
C ASP A 314 9.25 2.93 -21.25
N GLY A 315 8.06 2.38 -21.42
CA GLY A 315 7.45 2.19 -22.72
C GLY A 315 7.76 0.85 -23.41
N TRP A 316 8.66 0.01 -22.86
CA TRP A 316 8.86 -1.34 -23.39
C TRP A 316 7.61 -2.21 -23.15
N THR A 317 7.31 -3.09 -24.09
CA THR A 317 6.17 -4.01 -24.00
C THR A 317 6.64 -5.45 -24.05
N LEU A 318 6.00 -6.31 -23.25
CA LEU A 318 6.14 -7.76 -23.43
C LEU A 318 5.69 -8.17 -24.83
N PRO A 319 6.30 -9.23 -25.43
CA PRO A 319 5.87 -9.77 -26.73
C PRO A 319 4.41 -10.25 -26.78
N THR A 320 3.73 -10.28 -25.67
CA THR A 320 2.31 -10.64 -25.52
C THR A 320 1.33 -9.51 -25.86
N GLU A 321 1.81 -8.41 -26.44
CA GLU A 321 0.99 -7.24 -26.85
C GLU A 321 0.27 -6.52 -25.69
N MET A 322 0.77 -6.67 -24.47
CA MET A 322 0.26 -5.90 -23.33
C MET A 322 0.70 -4.44 -23.42
N ALA A 323 0.02 -3.57 -22.68
CA ALA A 323 0.37 -2.15 -22.61
C ALA A 323 1.83 -1.94 -22.16
N ALA A 324 2.39 -0.78 -22.52
CA ALA A 324 3.77 -0.45 -22.22
C ALA A 324 4.08 -0.48 -20.70
N PHE A 325 5.24 -1.00 -20.36
CA PHE A 325 5.74 -1.00 -19.00
C PHE A 325 6.01 0.42 -18.50
N THR A 326 5.95 0.58 -17.20
CA THR A 326 6.25 1.84 -16.53
C THR A 326 7.51 1.69 -15.67
N GLU A 327 8.23 2.78 -15.46
CA GLU A 327 9.42 2.81 -14.61
C GLU A 327 9.11 2.93 -13.10
N SER A 328 7.84 2.93 -12.72
CA SER A 328 7.40 3.14 -11.34
C SER A 328 6.55 1.98 -10.81
N GLY A 329 6.53 1.83 -9.50
CA GLY A 329 5.85 0.76 -8.79
C GLY A 329 6.66 -0.55 -8.75
N THR A 330 6.57 -1.28 -7.68
CA THR A 330 7.24 -2.59 -7.53
C THR A 330 6.22 -3.74 -7.50
N TYR A 331 5.01 -3.44 -7.07
CA TYR A 331 3.99 -4.44 -6.86
C TYR A 331 3.47 -5.05 -8.16
N ALA A 332 3.01 -4.22 -9.10
CA ALA A 332 2.40 -4.70 -10.34
C ALA A 332 3.35 -5.53 -11.22
N PRO A 333 4.64 -5.18 -11.38
CA PRO A 333 5.60 -6.01 -12.12
C PRO A 333 5.74 -7.44 -11.60
N THR A 334 5.46 -7.68 -10.32
CA THR A 334 5.50 -9.02 -9.72
C THR A 334 4.63 -10.02 -10.47
N TYR A 335 3.50 -9.59 -11.04
CA TYR A 335 2.61 -10.45 -11.82
C TYR A 335 3.21 -10.94 -13.14
N SER A 336 4.23 -10.26 -13.65
CA SER A 336 4.90 -10.61 -14.91
C SER A 336 6.15 -11.50 -14.72
N VAL A 337 6.62 -11.65 -13.46
CA VAL A 337 7.80 -12.49 -13.20
C VAL A 337 7.53 -13.93 -13.63
N GLY A 338 8.38 -14.44 -14.52
CA GLY A 338 8.23 -15.77 -15.04
C GLY A 338 8.95 -15.98 -16.36
N VAL A 339 8.77 -17.17 -16.91
CA VAL A 339 9.41 -17.62 -18.16
C VAL A 339 8.35 -17.86 -19.22
N TRP A 340 8.64 -17.45 -20.44
CA TRP A 340 7.79 -17.73 -21.61
C TRP A 340 8.66 -18.02 -22.85
N LYS A 341 8.02 -18.50 -23.89
CA LYS A 341 8.62 -18.64 -25.22
C LYS A 341 7.97 -17.68 -26.18
N ASP A 342 8.78 -17.02 -26.97
CA ASP A 342 8.31 -16.16 -28.05
C ASP A 342 7.84 -16.98 -29.29
N GLY A 343 7.37 -16.29 -30.33
CA GLY A 343 6.92 -16.90 -31.57
C GLY A 343 8.02 -17.64 -32.37
N ARG A 344 9.30 -17.44 -32.00
CA ARG A 344 10.47 -18.12 -32.56
C ARG A 344 10.91 -19.32 -31.72
N GLY A 345 10.25 -19.54 -30.56
CA GLY A 345 10.61 -20.58 -29.63
C GLY A 345 11.78 -20.20 -28.70
N GLU A 346 12.27 -18.96 -28.74
CA GLU A 346 13.30 -18.47 -27.80
C GLU A 346 12.71 -18.36 -26.40
N THR A 347 13.51 -18.76 -25.41
CA THR A 347 13.12 -18.67 -24.01
C THR A 347 13.46 -17.28 -23.47
N HIS A 348 12.47 -16.64 -22.85
CA HIS A 348 12.60 -15.35 -22.18
C HIS A 348 12.29 -15.49 -20.72
N LEU A 349 12.95 -14.69 -19.88
CA LEU A 349 12.70 -14.55 -18.45
C LEU A 349 12.46 -13.09 -18.11
N PHE A 350 11.36 -12.82 -17.39
CA PHE A 350 11.14 -11.55 -16.72
C PHE A 350 11.38 -11.72 -15.23
N LEU A 351 12.15 -10.83 -14.63
CA LEU A 351 12.39 -10.79 -13.19
C LEU A 351 12.37 -9.34 -12.67
N CYS A 352 12.19 -9.17 -11.35
CA CYS A 352 12.29 -7.87 -10.69
C CYS A 352 13.54 -7.83 -9.81
N ASP A 353 14.32 -6.76 -9.94
CA ASP A 353 15.49 -6.49 -9.10
C ASP A 353 15.60 -4.98 -8.85
N GLY A 354 14.98 -4.52 -7.78
CA GLY A 354 14.89 -3.11 -7.48
C GLY A 354 14.73 -2.83 -5.99
N TYR A 355 14.13 -1.70 -5.67
CA TYR A 355 13.70 -1.41 -4.32
C TYR A 355 12.45 -0.51 -4.32
N ALA A 356 11.67 -0.58 -3.25
CA ALA A 356 10.41 0.13 -3.07
C ALA A 356 10.20 0.57 -1.63
N ALA A 357 9.17 1.33 -1.37
CA ALA A 357 8.71 1.57 -0.01
C ALA A 357 8.40 0.24 0.70
N SER A 358 8.54 0.21 2.02
CA SER A 358 8.41 -1.04 2.80
C SER A 358 7.07 -1.73 2.64
N ALA A 359 5.97 -0.98 2.48
CA ALA A 359 4.65 -1.55 2.22
C ALA A 359 4.59 -2.26 0.86
N GLU A 360 5.05 -1.61 -0.21
CA GLU A 360 5.10 -2.17 -1.56
C GLU A 360 6.02 -3.40 -1.64
N ALA A 361 7.20 -3.31 -1.02
CA ALA A 361 8.15 -4.43 -0.99
C ALA A 361 7.54 -5.65 -0.28
N MET A 362 6.84 -5.44 0.85
CA MET A 362 6.14 -6.50 1.56
C MET A 362 4.96 -7.06 0.77
N GLN A 363 4.23 -6.21 0.05
CA GLN A 363 3.14 -6.63 -0.82
C GLN A 363 3.66 -7.52 -1.95
N ALA A 364 4.73 -7.12 -2.64
CA ALA A 364 5.35 -7.94 -3.66
C ALA A 364 5.90 -9.26 -3.09
N ALA A 365 6.57 -9.23 -1.93
CA ALA A 365 7.12 -10.41 -1.29
C ALA A 365 6.03 -11.39 -0.82
N SER A 366 4.90 -10.89 -0.31
CA SER A 366 3.78 -11.75 0.11
C SER A 366 2.97 -12.30 -1.06
N LEU A 367 2.95 -11.61 -2.22
CA LEU A 367 2.34 -12.09 -3.46
C LEU A 367 3.18 -13.19 -4.13
N ALA A 368 4.51 -13.12 -4.01
CA ALA A 368 5.44 -14.01 -4.70
C ALA A 368 5.12 -15.51 -4.53
N PRO A 369 4.86 -16.04 -3.33
CA PRO A 369 4.53 -17.47 -3.17
C PRO A 369 3.26 -17.89 -3.91
N LEU A 370 2.28 -17.02 -4.06
CA LEU A 370 1.03 -17.27 -4.78
C LEU A 370 1.27 -17.43 -6.29
N LEU A 371 2.33 -16.81 -6.79
CA LEU A 371 2.73 -16.83 -8.20
C LEU A 371 3.82 -17.87 -8.50
N GLY A 372 4.23 -18.66 -7.50
CA GLY A 372 5.33 -19.62 -7.67
C GLY A 372 6.71 -18.97 -7.70
N LEU A 373 6.86 -17.83 -7.07
CA LEU A 373 8.08 -17.04 -6.99
C LEU A 373 8.70 -17.12 -5.59
N ARG A 374 9.95 -16.63 -5.49
CA ARG A 374 10.62 -16.29 -4.24
C ARG A 374 11.00 -14.81 -4.29
N ALA A 375 10.86 -14.16 -3.14
CA ALA A 375 11.24 -12.76 -2.97
C ALA A 375 12.28 -12.66 -1.84
N PHE A 376 13.35 -11.90 -2.12
CA PHE A 376 14.43 -11.62 -1.17
C PHE A 376 14.48 -10.13 -0.93
N LEU A 377 14.41 -9.74 0.34
CA LEU A 377 14.36 -8.36 0.76
C LEU A 377 15.70 -7.92 1.38
N SER A 378 15.97 -6.63 1.29
CA SER A 378 17.09 -5.99 1.99
C SER A 378 16.66 -4.61 2.46
N VAL A 379 17.12 -4.19 3.64
CA VAL A 379 16.70 -2.92 4.23
C VAL A 379 17.54 -1.77 3.69
N PHE A 380 16.85 -0.71 3.26
CA PHE A 380 17.42 0.57 2.86
C PHE A 380 16.87 1.69 3.73
N THR A 381 17.64 2.77 3.86
CA THR A 381 17.15 4.00 4.47
C THR A 381 16.68 4.98 3.40
N SER A 382 15.68 5.78 3.71
CA SER A 382 15.25 6.86 2.83
C SER A 382 16.21 8.05 2.82
N SER A 383 17.05 8.16 3.86
CA SER A 383 17.88 9.34 4.13
C SER A 383 19.24 9.31 3.50
N PHE A 384 19.85 8.13 3.32
CA PHE A 384 21.23 7.99 2.90
C PHE A 384 21.34 7.55 1.45
N LYS A 385 22.05 8.32 0.65
CA LYS A 385 22.30 8.05 -0.76
C LYS A 385 23.58 7.24 -0.91
N GLN A 386 23.56 6.02 -0.41
CA GLN A 386 24.70 5.09 -0.52
C GLN A 386 24.40 3.99 -1.54
N PRO A 387 25.42 3.41 -2.19
CA PRO A 387 25.26 2.17 -2.93
C PRO A 387 24.66 1.07 -2.06
N HIS A 388 23.87 0.17 -2.67
CA HIS A 388 23.08 -0.85 -1.96
C HIS A 388 23.92 -1.73 -1.03
N ASP A 389 25.11 -2.15 -1.45
CA ASP A 389 26.03 -2.95 -0.67
C ASP A 389 26.52 -2.23 0.59
N LYS A 390 26.88 -0.96 0.45
CA LYS A 390 27.31 -0.11 1.58
C LYS A 390 26.16 0.16 2.54
N GLU A 391 25.00 0.53 2.01
CA GLU A 391 23.83 0.82 2.86
C GLU A 391 23.39 -0.43 3.63
N HIS A 392 23.38 -1.59 2.98
CA HIS A 392 23.12 -2.86 3.62
C HIS A 392 24.13 -3.18 4.73
N ALA A 393 25.42 -2.96 4.48
CA ALA A 393 26.46 -3.14 5.49
C ALA A 393 26.29 -2.18 6.67
N ILE A 394 25.95 -0.91 6.42
CA ILE A 394 25.70 0.10 7.44
C ILE A 394 24.50 -0.30 8.32
N MET A 395 23.39 -0.74 7.71
CA MET A 395 22.20 -1.15 8.45
C MET A 395 22.42 -2.36 9.37
N ARG A 396 23.50 -3.10 9.18
CA ARG A 396 23.90 -4.24 10.03
C ARG A 396 24.89 -3.90 11.12
N LEU A 397 25.37 -2.66 11.20
CA LEU A 397 26.20 -2.24 12.32
C LEU A 397 25.38 -2.24 13.60
N ASP A 398 26.01 -2.60 14.70
CA ASP A 398 25.45 -2.42 16.03
C ASP A 398 25.46 -0.92 16.38
N PRO A 399 24.29 -0.26 16.47
CA PRO A 399 24.24 1.16 16.77
C PRO A 399 24.73 1.51 18.19
N GLU A 400 24.80 0.52 19.09
CA GLU A 400 25.26 0.71 20.47
C GLU A 400 26.76 0.46 20.66
N ALA A 401 27.43 -0.03 19.64
CA ALA A 401 28.87 -0.31 19.73
C ALA A 401 29.68 0.98 19.91
N GLU A 402 30.67 0.96 20.79
CA GLU A 402 31.60 2.09 21.03
C GLU A 402 32.36 2.46 19.76
N ASP A 403 32.75 1.46 18.96
CA ASP A 403 33.49 1.61 17.71
C ASP A 403 32.61 1.90 16.49
N PHE A 404 31.29 2.14 16.69
CA PHE A 404 30.35 2.43 15.60
C PHE A 404 30.84 3.55 14.66
N PRO A 405 31.33 4.73 15.13
CA PRO A 405 31.80 5.78 14.23
C PRO A 405 33.02 5.34 13.38
N ALA A 406 33.91 4.54 13.95
CA ALA A 406 35.05 4.04 13.24
C ALA A 406 34.67 3.03 12.14
N ARG A 407 33.76 2.10 12.45
CA ARG A 407 33.21 1.14 11.46
C ARG A 407 32.44 1.85 10.35
N LEU A 408 31.62 2.83 10.73
CA LEU A 408 30.88 3.63 9.76
C LEU A 408 31.84 4.40 8.85
N SER A 409 32.89 5.02 9.41
CA SER A 409 33.96 5.71 8.63
C SER A 409 34.62 4.77 7.63
N ALA A 410 34.93 3.55 8.04
CA ALA A 410 35.53 2.54 7.17
C ALA A 410 34.61 2.17 6.00
N LEU A 411 33.30 1.96 6.24
CA LEU A 411 32.32 1.66 5.19
C LEU A 411 32.11 2.85 4.24
N LEU A 412 32.08 4.08 4.77
CA LEU A 412 31.90 5.28 3.96
C LEU A 412 33.18 5.71 3.22
N GLY A 413 34.34 5.22 3.65
CA GLY A 413 35.67 5.60 3.09
C GLY A 413 36.08 7.04 3.40
N LYS A 414 35.52 7.64 4.46
CA LYS A 414 35.78 9.02 4.91
C LYS A 414 35.55 9.16 6.41
N PRO A 415 36.20 10.12 7.08
CA PRO A 415 35.90 10.44 8.47
C PRO A 415 34.45 10.82 8.67
N VAL A 416 33.87 10.38 9.76
CA VAL A 416 32.48 10.63 10.14
C VAL A 416 32.45 11.49 11.39
N ASP A 417 31.71 12.60 11.36
CA ASP A 417 31.45 13.45 12.52
C ASP A 417 30.32 12.86 13.42
N GLU A 418 30.23 13.38 14.63
CA GLU A 418 29.23 12.94 15.61
C GLU A 418 27.78 13.06 15.11
N LYS A 419 27.47 14.10 14.33
CA LYS A 419 26.14 14.30 13.76
C LYS A 419 25.82 13.19 12.77
N THR A 420 26.72 12.93 11.83
CA THR A 420 26.55 11.87 10.82
C THR A 420 26.43 10.50 11.50
N ALA A 421 27.26 10.23 12.52
CA ALA A 421 27.16 8.99 13.28
C ALA A 421 25.81 8.88 14.01
N GLY A 422 25.35 9.96 14.62
CA GLY A 422 24.06 10.03 15.30
C GLY A 422 22.88 9.77 14.35
N ASP A 423 22.89 10.37 13.16
CA ASP A 423 21.84 10.19 12.15
C ASP A 423 21.78 8.71 11.70
N HIS A 424 22.91 8.06 11.46
CA HIS A 424 22.95 6.65 11.07
C HIS A 424 22.50 5.72 12.21
N ARG A 425 22.91 5.99 13.45
CA ARG A 425 22.42 5.26 14.62
C ARG A 425 20.90 5.34 14.73
N ALA A 426 20.34 6.55 14.58
CA ALA A 426 18.89 6.76 14.64
C ALA A 426 18.14 5.94 13.58
N MET A 427 18.64 5.89 12.35
CA MET A 427 18.04 5.11 11.28
C MET A 427 18.09 3.61 11.52
N ILE A 428 19.22 3.09 12.03
CA ILE A 428 19.34 1.67 12.38
C ILE A 428 18.38 1.33 13.52
N ARG A 429 18.34 2.13 14.58
CA ARG A 429 17.42 1.96 15.70
C ARG A 429 15.97 1.96 15.24
N GLN A 430 15.60 2.86 14.33
CA GLN A 430 14.24 2.89 13.76
C GLN A 430 13.85 1.54 13.14
N ALA A 431 14.73 0.93 12.36
CA ALA A 431 14.46 -0.37 11.75
C ALA A 431 14.41 -1.50 12.79
N VAL A 432 15.32 -1.50 13.77
CA VAL A 432 15.34 -2.48 14.87
C VAL A 432 14.09 -2.34 15.73
N ASP A 433 13.71 -1.13 16.10
CA ASP A 433 12.53 -0.86 16.91
C ASP A 433 11.23 -1.19 16.16
N ALA A 434 11.22 -1.01 14.84
CA ALA A 434 10.11 -1.45 13.99
C ALA A 434 10.00 -2.98 13.88
N GLY A 435 10.99 -3.73 14.33
CA GLY A 435 10.99 -5.21 14.25
C GLY A 435 11.55 -5.77 12.95
N ILE A 436 12.27 -4.97 12.17
CA ILE A 436 12.91 -5.45 10.94
C ILE A 436 14.10 -6.35 11.29
N PRO A 437 14.19 -7.58 10.74
CA PRO A 437 15.21 -8.55 11.11
C PRO A 437 16.57 -8.27 10.44
N LEU A 438 17.27 -7.22 10.87
CA LEU A 438 18.55 -6.77 10.30
C LEU A 438 19.70 -7.80 10.45
N HIS A 439 19.58 -8.73 11.40
CA HIS A 439 20.60 -9.76 11.64
C HIS A 439 20.63 -10.86 10.56
N LYS A 440 19.58 -10.97 9.74
CA LYS A 440 19.53 -11.98 8.67
C LYS A 440 20.26 -11.51 7.41
N THR A 441 20.95 -12.44 6.74
CA THR A 441 21.58 -12.19 5.44
C THR A 441 20.54 -12.10 4.33
N SER A 442 19.47 -12.88 4.45
CA SER A 442 18.32 -12.85 3.56
C SER A 442 17.06 -12.61 4.38
N ILE A 443 16.32 -11.58 4.05
CA ILE A 443 15.02 -11.28 4.64
C ILE A 443 13.95 -11.72 3.65
N GLU A 444 13.00 -12.50 4.13
CA GLU A 444 11.85 -12.96 3.35
C GLU A 444 10.54 -12.54 4.04
N ALA A 445 9.41 -12.70 3.34
CA ALA A 445 8.09 -12.38 3.92
C ALA A 445 7.84 -13.13 5.24
N ASP A 446 8.28 -14.39 5.35
CA ASP A 446 8.16 -15.24 6.54
C ASP A 446 8.74 -14.59 7.80
N ASP A 447 9.74 -13.71 7.66
CA ASP A 447 10.41 -13.07 8.80
C ASP A 447 9.53 -12.05 9.51
N PHE A 448 8.50 -11.58 8.83
CA PHE A 448 7.57 -10.59 9.36
C PHE A 448 6.34 -11.21 10.05
N PHE A 449 6.22 -12.54 10.07
CA PHE A 449 5.10 -13.21 10.72
C PHE A 449 5.51 -13.92 12.00
N PRO A 450 4.66 -13.95 13.04
CA PRO A 450 4.92 -14.68 14.28
C PRO A 450 4.96 -16.19 14.04
N GLU A 451 4.18 -16.71 13.10
CA GLU A 451 4.10 -18.12 12.74
C GLU A 451 4.61 -18.33 11.32
N LYS A 452 5.31 -19.44 11.11
CA LYS A 452 5.93 -19.75 9.81
C LYS A 452 4.93 -19.98 8.69
N GLU A 453 3.76 -20.51 9.04
CA GLU A 453 2.67 -20.71 8.10
C GLU A 453 1.74 -19.51 8.18
N TRP A 454 1.71 -18.73 7.14
CA TRP A 454 0.86 -17.57 6.99
C TRP A 454 0.15 -17.58 5.65
N ASP A 455 -0.87 -16.76 5.56
CA ASP A 455 -1.68 -16.65 4.36
C ASP A 455 -2.06 -15.19 4.07
N VAL A 456 -2.37 -14.90 2.81
CA VAL A 456 -2.67 -13.56 2.34
C VAL A 456 -3.86 -13.53 1.39
N LEU A 457 -4.69 -12.51 1.53
CA LEU A 457 -5.59 -12.05 0.49
C LEU A 457 -5.04 -10.75 -0.09
N ALA A 458 -4.55 -10.80 -1.31
CA ALA A 458 -4.08 -9.64 -2.05
C ALA A 458 -5.24 -9.07 -2.88
N VAL A 459 -5.56 -7.80 -2.64
CA VAL A 459 -6.64 -7.07 -3.30
C VAL A 459 -6.04 -5.92 -4.09
N THR A 460 -6.27 -5.89 -5.40
CA THR A 460 -5.83 -4.81 -6.29
C THR A 460 -7.03 -4.21 -7.00
N GLY A 461 -7.32 -2.94 -6.77
CA GLY A 461 -8.32 -2.17 -7.50
C GLY A 461 -7.65 -1.30 -8.57
N TYR A 462 -8.06 -1.43 -9.82
CA TYR A 462 -7.44 -0.73 -10.93
C TYR A 462 -8.14 0.61 -11.20
N MET A 463 -7.39 1.70 -11.05
CA MET A 463 -7.87 3.05 -11.38
C MET A 463 -7.72 3.32 -12.88
N ASN A 464 -6.59 2.92 -13.43
CA ASN A 464 -6.25 2.98 -14.86
C ASN A 464 -5.84 1.59 -15.36
N PRO A 465 -5.78 1.37 -16.67
CA PRO A 465 -5.27 0.10 -17.23
C PRO A 465 -3.90 -0.26 -16.66
N ASP A 466 -3.75 -1.53 -16.33
CA ASP A 466 -2.50 -2.08 -15.81
C ASP A 466 -1.69 -2.76 -16.93
N PRO A 467 -0.47 -2.27 -17.20
CA PRO A 467 0.35 -2.80 -18.30
C PRO A 467 0.86 -4.22 -18.05
N TYR A 468 0.94 -4.65 -16.79
CA TYR A 468 1.50 -5.97 -16.44
C TYR A 468 0.48 -7.10 -16.52
N THR A 469 -0.78 -6.80 -16.23
CA THR A 469 -1.85 -7.80 -16.19
C THR A 469 -2.89 -7.61 -17.29
N GLY A 470 -2.83 -6.48 -18.02
CA GLY A 470 -3.82 -6.10 -19.01
C GLY A 470 -5.21 -5.80 -18.42
N ALA A 471 -5.31 -5.67 -17.08
CA ALA A 471 -6.57 -5.33 -16.43
C ALA A 471 -6.96 -3.90 -16.79
N PRO A 472 -8.18 -3.65 -17.32
CA PRO A 472 -8.66 -2.29 -17.55
C PRO A 472 -8.94 -1.57 -16.23
N GLY A 473 -8.76 -0.25 -16.23
CA GLY A 473 -9.08 0.59 -15.09
C GLY A 473 -10.59 0.87 -14.93
N VAL A 474 -10.90 1.96 -14.22
CA VAL A 474 -12.26 2.48 -14.11
C VAL A 474 -12.74 2.96 -15.47
N GLU A 475 -13.89 2.44 -15.90
CA GLU A 475 -14.50 2.71 -17.18
C GLU A 475 -15.89 3.33 -16.97
N MET A 476 -16.11 4.50 -17.49
CA MET A 476 -17.42 5.17 -17.45
C MET A 476 -18.34 4.55 -18.50
N LEU A 477 -19.48 4.02 -18.07
CA LEU A 477 -20.49 3.44 -18.95
C LEU A 477 -21.62 4.43 -19.25
N ALA A 478 -21.94 5.28 -18.27
CA ALA A 478 -22.89 6.38 -18.34
C ALA A 478 -22.46 7.44 -17.33
N GLU A 479 -23.13 8.59 -17.31
CA GLU A 479 -22.81 9.72 -16.43
C GLU A 479 -22.74 9.31 -14.94
N ASP A 480 -23.57 8.35 -14.53
CA ASP A 480 -23.68 7.86 -13.15
C ASP A 480 -23.28 6.38 -12.99
N SER A 481 -22.80 5.71 -14.05
CA SER A 481 -22.53 4.28 -14.04
C SER A 481 -21.11 3.95 -14.49
N TYR A 482 -20.40 3.15 -13.69
CA TYR A 482 -19.00 2.83 -13.86
C TYR A 482 -18.74 1.34 -13.77
N ARG A 483 -17.85 0.86 -14.62
CA ARG A 483 -17.27 -0.47 -14.51
C ARG A 483 -15.93 -0.40 -13.81
N VAL A 484 -15.77 -1.21 -12.78
CA VAL A 484 -14.54 -1.27 -11.97
C VAL A 484 -14.06 -2.71 -11.91
N LYS A 485 -12.75 -2.92 -11.99
CA LYS A 485 -12.15 -4.23 -11.86
C LYS A 485 -11.26 -4.33 -10.65
N VAL A 486 -11.37 -5.48 -9.97
CA VAL A 486 -10.56 -5.84 -8.81
C VAL A 486 -9.97 -7.21 -9.04
N ARG A 487 -8.67 -7.34 -8.81
CA ARG A 487 -7.98 -8.63 -8.76
C ARG A 487 -7.90 -9.10 -7.32
N LEU A 488 -8.26 -10.34 -7.10
CA LEU A 488 -8.04 -11.02 -5.83
C LEU A 488 -7.09 -12.19 -6.06
N SER A 489 -5.94 -12.15 -5.37
CA SER A 489 -4.98 -13.25 -5.38
C SER A 489 -4.88 -13.87 -3.99
N SER A 490 -4.97 -15.18 -3.93
CA SER A 490 -4.91 -15.97 -2.70
C SER A 490 -4.42 -17.39 -3.02
N ARG A 491 -4.19 -18.23 -2.00
CA ARG A 491 -3.84 -19.64 -2.23
C ARG A 491 -4.95 -20.42 -2.94
N ARG A 492 -6.20 -19.94 -2.91
CA ARG A 492 -7.31 -20.54 -3.66
C ARG A 492 -7.24 -20.26 -5.16
N GLY A 493 -6.34 -19.39 -5.59
CA GLY A 493 -6.20 -18.95 -6.96
C GLY A 493 -6.42 -17.45 -7.11
N GLU A 494 -6.53 -17.02 -8.35
CA GLU A 494 -6.61 -15.63 -8.73
C GLU A 494 -7.90 -15.36 -9.50
N LYS A 495 -8.64 -14.36 -9.04
CA LYS A 495 -9.91 -13.93 -9.64
C LYS A 495 -9.80 -12.49 -10.13
N LEU A 496 -10.37 -12.23 -11.27
CA LEU A 496 -10.68 -10.87 -11.73
C LEU A 496 -12.19 -10.66 -11.56
N ILE A 497 -12.55 -9.70 -10.71
CA ILE A 497 -13.93 -9.35 -10.40
C ILE A 497 -14.26 -8.06 -11.11
N THR A 498 -15.27 -8.09 -11.96
CA THR A 498 -15.78 -6.91 -12.65
C THR A 498 -17.09 -6.48 -12.02
N MET A 499 -17.16 -5.26 -11.51
CA MET A 499 -18.35 -4.69 -10.89
C MET A 499 -18.87 -3.55 -11.73
N THR A 500 -20.20 -3.47 -11.91
CA THR A 500 -20.87 -2.29 -12.42
C THR A 500 -21.52 -1.58 -11.25
N LEU A 501 -21.05 -0.37 -10.98
CA LEU A 501 -21.46 0.47 -9.85
C LEU A 501 -22.14 1.72 -10.37
N LYS A 502 -23.29 2.05 -9.78
CA LYS A 502 -24.08 3.23 -10.13
C LYS A 502 -24.12 4.20 -8.96
N LEU A 503 -23.76 5.46 -9.21
CA LEU A 503 -23.90 6.54 -8.23
C LEU A 503 -25.38 6.95 -8.11
N GLN A 504 -25.85 7.23 -6.90
CA GLN A 504 -27.20 7.73 -6.68
C GLN A 504 -27.38 9.19 -7.08
N GLU A 505 -26.28 9.94 -7.07
CA GLU A 505 -26.25 11.37 -7.36
C GLU A 505 -25.18 11.71 -8.39
N PRO A 506 -25.37 12.72 -9.23
CA PRO A 506 -24.36 13.19 -10.17
C PRO A 506 -23.06 13.58 -9.48
N ILE A 507 -21.92 13.35 -10.14
CA ILE A 507 -20.57 13.63 -9.62
C ILE A 507 -20.42 15.04 -9.06
N ALA A 508 -21.05 16.04 -9.66
CA ALA A 508 -20.98 17.44 -9.21
C ALA A 508 -21.48 17.66 -7.78
N GLN A 509 -22.38 16.80 -7.28
CA GLN A 509 -22.95 16.88 -5.92
C GLN A 509 -22.22 15.97 -4.94
N SER A 510 -21.45 15.03 -5.40
CA SER A 510 -20.86 13.95 -4.60
C SER A 510 -19.62 14.36 -3.80
N ARG A 511 -19.08 15.57 -3.95
CA ARG A 511 -18.02 16.10 -3.07
C ARG A 511 -18.37 15.99 -1.59
N PHE A 512 -19.66 16.11 -1.23
CA PHE A 512 -20.14 15.97 0.15
C PHE A 512 -20.21 14.51 0.62
N ILE A 513 -20.40 13.56 -0.28
CA ILE A 513 -20.51 12.13 0.06
C ILE A 513 -19.19 11.60 0.61
N PHE A 514 -18.07 12.11 0.09
CA PHE A 514 -16.72 11.72 0.50
C PHE A 514 -16.16 12.58 1.65
N ASN A 515 -16.96 13.44 2.26
CA ASN A 515 -16.54 14.31 3.35
C ASN A 515 -17.38 14.15 4.62
N PRO A 516 -17.28 13.00 5.32
CA PRO A 516 -18.16 12.67 6.45
C PRO A 516 -17.83 13.41 7.74
N LEU A 517 -16.62 13.95 7.89
CA LEU A 517 -16.30 14.77 9.06
C LEU A 517 -17.29 15.93 9.17
N LEU A 518 -17.49 16.65 8.08
CA LEU A 518 -18.49 17.69 8.00
C LEU A 518 -19.90 17.16 8.25
N THR A 519 -20.30 16.11 7.54
CA THR A 519 -21.66 15.58 7.62
C THR A 519 -21.99 15.11 9.04
N ARG A 520 -21.08 14.44 9.71
CA ARG A 520 -21.31 13.89 11.07
C ARG A 520 -21.23 14.94 12.16
N PHE A 521 -20.22 15.80 12.13
CA PHE A 521 -20.05 16.81 13.17
C PHE A 521 -20.97 18.01 12.97
N LEU A 522 -21.31 18.36 11.73
CA LEU A 522 -22.26 19.45 11.46
C LEU A 522 -23.71 19.01 11.67
N ALA A 523 -24.01 17.71 11.58
CA ALA A 523 -25.30 17.15 11.96
C ALA A 523 -25.55 17.07 13.46
N GLY A 524 -24.62 17.51 14.31
CA GLY A 524 -24.79 17.55 15.76
C GLY A 524 -24.49 16.25 16.48
N GLU A 525 -23.68 15.33 15.90
CA GLU A 525 -23.16 14.20 16.69
C GLU A 525 -22.39 14.71 17.91
N ASP A 526 -22.73 14.17 19.08
CA ASP A 526 -22.08 14.49 20.34
C ASP A 526 -20.67 13.86 20.40
N TYR A 527 -19.69 14.61 19.94
CA TYR A 527 -18.29 14.17 19.91
C TYR A 527 -17.64 14.12 21.30
N GLU A 528 -18.24 14.76 22.31
CA GLU A 528 -17.70 14.84 23.68
C GLU A 528 -17.96 13.56 24.47
N THR A 529 -19.07 12.89 24.20
CA THR A 529 -19.47 11.65 24.89
C THR A 529 -19.00 10.38 24.18
N ARG A 530 -18.59 10.49 22.93
CA ARG A 530 -18.17 9.36 22.12
C ARG A 530 -16.74 8.92 22.50
N PRO A 531 -16.48 7.60 22.65
CA PRO A 531 -15.11 7.09 22.82
C PRO A 531 -14.22 7.49 21.63
N VAL A 532 -13.13 8.20 21.92
CA VAL A 532 -12.12 8.57 20.92
C VAL A 532 -11.03 7.51 20.91
N ARG A 533 -10.64 7.06 19.71
CA ARG A 533 -9.59 6.07 19.46
C ARG A 533 -8.44 6.70 18.70
N ILE A 534 -7.26 6.10 18.75
CA ILE A 534 -6.09 6.55 17.98
C ILE A 534 -6.39 6.60 16.46
N SER A 535 -7.16 5.63 15.97
CA SER A 535 -7.62 5.59 14.58
C SER A 535 -8.47 6.79 14.18
N ASP A 536 -9.20 7.41 15.12
CA ASP A 536 -9.99 8.61 14.85
C ASP A 536 -9.08 9.82 14.55
N SER A 537 -7.92 9.93 15.19
CA SER A 537 -6.95 10.99 14.88
C SER A 537 -6.50 10.96 13.43
N GLY A 538 -6.08 9.80 12.93
CA GLY A 538 -5.67 9.67 11.55
C GLY A 538 -6.84 9.86 10.57
N ARG A 539 -8.05 9.39 10.91
CA ARG A 539 -9.26 9.61 10.12
C ARG A 539 -9.60 11.10 10.01
N ILE A 540 -9.60 11.83 11.12
CA ILE A 540 -9.83 13.27 11.15
C ILE A 540 -8.78 13.99 10.29
N ARG A 541 -7.52 13.55 10.37
CA ARG A 541 -6.45 14.11 9.55
C ARG A 541 -6.71 13.90 8.05
N ASN A 542 -7.13 12.70 7.62
CA ASN A 542 -7.51 12.41 6.23
C ASN A 542 -8.67 13.30 5.76
N GLU A 543 -9.70 13.36 6.57
CA GLU A 543 -10.92 14.10 6.22
C GLU A 543 -10.67 15.62 6.12
N LEU A 544 -9.81 16.17 6.97
CA LEU A 544 -9.41 17.58 6.86
C LEU A 544 -8.71 17.88 5.53
N GLN A 545 -7.84 16.97 5.06
CA GLN A 545 -7.13 17.17 3.79
C GLN A 545 -8.06 17.10 2.59
N THR A 546 -9.08 16.25 2.64
CA THR A 546 -10.09 16.18 1.56
C THR A 546 -11.01 17.38 1.55
N LEU A 547 -11.09 18.11 2.66
CA LEU A 547 -11.99 19.23 2.82
C LEU A 547 -11.51 20.50 2.11
N CYS A 548 -10.29 20.91 2.41
CA CYS A 548 -9.72 22.15 1.88
C CYS A 548 -8.20 22.18 2.05
N SER A 549 -7.49 21.80 1.00
CA SER A 549 -6.03 21.80 1.00
C SER A 549 -5.42 23.21 1.14
N GLU A 550 -6.10 24.23 0.62
CA GLU A 550 -5.64 25.64 0.67
C GLU A 550 -5.63 26.21 2.09
N ALA A 551 -6.46 25.65 2.97
CA ALA A 551 -6.48 26.03 4.39
C ALA A 551 -5.43 25.30 5.23
N LEU A 552 -4.63 24.43 4.65
CA LEU A 552 -3.64 23.62 5.35
C LEU A 552 -2.21 24.06 5.05
N GLU A 553 -1.43 24.19 6.11
CA GLU A 553 0.02 24.42 6.04
C GLU A 553 0.74 23.24 6.69
N PHE A 554 1.68 22.67 5.98
CA PHE A 554 2.44 21.49 6.43
C PHE A 554 3.82 21.90 6.90
N ARG A 555 4.15 21.59 8.15
CA ARG A 555 5.47 21.88 8.72
C ARG A 555 6.40 20.67 8.61
N LYS A 556 7.71 20.93 8.57
CA LYS A 556 8.77 19.91 8.47
C LYS A 556 8.73 18.84 9.56
N ASN A 557 8.13 19.13 10.70
CA ASN A 557 7.96 18.18 11.81
C ASN A 557 6.69 17.32 11.71
N GLY A 558 5.99 17.35 10.57
CA GLY A 558 4.74 16.61 10.36
C GLY A 558 3.48 17.28 10.94
N THR A 559 3.61 18.49 11.51
CA THR A 559 2.46 19.24 12.00
C THR A 559 1.67 19.84 10.84
N ILE A 560 0.35 19.72 10.92
CA ILE A 560 -0.60 20.34 9.99
C ILE A 560 -1.24 21.52 10.71
N CYS A 561 -1.01 22.73 10.18
CA CYS A 561 -1.65 23.95 10.65
C CYS A 561 -2.94 24.19 9.86
N VAL A 562 -4.06 24.32 10.55
CA VAL A 562 -5.37 24.58 9.93
C VAL A 562 -5.69 26.05 10.03
N HIS A 563 -5.73 26.74 8.89
CA HIS A 563 -6.06 28.16 8.75
C HIS A 563 -7.56 28.32 8.41
N PHE A 564 -8.40 28.41 9.42
CA PHE A 564 -9.85 28.52 9.21
C PHE A 564 -10.27 29.71 8.35
N ALA A 565 -9.53 30.82 8.42
CA ALA A 565 -9.80 32.00 7.60
C ALA A 565 -9.62 31.77 6.09
N ARG A 566 -8.89 30.71 5.70
CA ARG A 566 -8.65 30.34 4.30
C ARG A 566 -9.68 29.35 3.75
N ILE A 567 -10.58 28.84 4.58
CA ILE A 567 -11.63 27.94 4.12
C ILE A 567 -12.70 28.78 3.41
N PRO A 568 -12.98 28.54 2.11
CA PRO A 568 -14.01 29.28 1.40
C PRO A 568 -15.40 29.07 2.03
N THR A 569 -16.19 30.13 2.10
CA THR A 569 -17.52 30.10 2.75
C THR A 569 -18.59 29.39 1.93
N ASP A 570 -18.36 29.19 0.66
CA ASP A 570 -19.17 28.35 -0.23
C ASP A 570 -18.87 26.84 -0.05
N VAL A 571 -17.66 26.51 0.46
CA VAL A 571 -17.32 25.13 0.85
C VAL A 571 -17.85 24.81 2.25
N ILE A 572 -17.61 25.70 3.23
CA ILE A 572 -18.12 25.57 4.60
C ILE A 572 -18.58 26.95 5.07
N SER A 573 -19.86 27.07 5.47
CA SER A 573 -20.39 28.31 6.05
C SER A 573 -19.58 28.73 7.29
N ARG A 574 -19.55 30.02 7.60
CA ARG A 574 -18.83 30.54 8.77
C ARG A 574 -19.21 29.87 10.08
N ASP A 575 -20.52 29.62 10.28
CA ASP A 575 -21.01 28.94 11.50
C ASP A 575 -20.46 27.51 11.61
N ASN A 576 -20.40 26.82 10.49
CA ASN A 576 -19.85 25.47 10.44
C ASN A 576 -18.32 25.46 10.59
N GLN A 577 -17.61 26.48 10.10
CA GLN A 577 -16.17 26.66 10.38
C GLN A 577 -15.92 26.86 11.88
N ILE A 578 -16.77 27.60 12.57
CA ILE A 578 -16.67 27.80 14.03
C ILE A 578 -16.90 26.47 14.75
N LYS A 579 -17.94 25.73 14.39
CA LYS A 579 -18.22 24.39 14.96
C LYS A 579 -17.04 23.44 14.75
N LEU A 580 -16.54 23.33 13.53
CA LEU A 580 -15.40 22.45 13.22
C LEU A 580 -14.14 22.85 14.00
N ARG A 581 -13.86 24.14 14.13
CA ARG A 581 -12.75 24.63 14.95
C ARG A 581 -12.90 24.23 16.41
N ASN A 582 -14.09 24.36 16.97
CA ASN A 582 -14.35 23.97 18.37
C ASN A 582 -14.15 22.46 18.57
N ILE A 583 -14.63 21.64 17.67
CA ILE A 583 -14.47 20.19 17.69
C ILE A 583 -12.98 19.81 17.65
N LEU A 584 -12.22 20.36 16.70
CA LEU A 584 -10.79 20.07 16.59
C LEU A 584 -9.99 20.57 17.80
N SER A 585 -10.37 21.72 18.35
CA SER A 585 -9.78 22.26 19.59
C SER A 585 -10.05 21.34 20.78
N TRP A 586 -11.26 20.81 20.87
CA TRP A 586 -11.63 19.85 21.91
C TRP A 586 -10.79 18.57 21.81
N TYR A 587 -10.68 17.97 20.62
CA TYR A 587 -9.85 16.78 20.40
C TYR A 587 -8.39 17.03 20.78
N LYS A 588 -7.80 18.13 20.32
CA LYS A 588 -6.42 18.49 20.65
C LYS A 588 -6.21 18.67 22.15
N LYS A 589 -7.16 19.30 22.84
CA LYS A 589 -7.10 19.55 24.30
C LYS A 589 -7.24 18.26 25.12
N ASN A 590 -8.17 17.39 24.76
CA ASN A 590 -8.52 16.22 25.56
C ASN A 590 -7.72 14.95 25.17
N HIS A 591 -7.13 14.92 23.96
CA HIS A 591 -6.33 13.81 23.45
C HIS A 591 -5.02 14.29 22.84
N PRO A 592 -4.18 15.05 23.58
CA PRO A 592 -3.00 15.74 23.03
C PRO A 592 -1.99 14.78 22.39
N ILE A 593 -1.83 13.57 22.90
CA ILE A 593 -0.89 12.57 22.38
C ILE A 593 -1.29 12.12 20.96
N TRP A 594 -2.58 11.99 20.67
CA TRP A 594 -3.07 11.51 19.40
C TRP A 594 -3.21 12.62 18.35
N PHE A 595 -3.23 13.90 18.79
CA PHE A 595 -3.39 15.08 17.93
C PHE A 595 -2.15 15.99 17.96
N THR A 596 -0.96 15.42 18.19
CA THR A 596 0.31 16.17 18.14
C THR A 596 0.56 16.81 16.78
N TRP A 597 0.06 16.18 15.73
CA TRP A 597 0.18 16.64 14.35
C TRP A 597 -0.72 17.85 14.03
N LEU A 598 -1.70 18.19 14.86
CA LEU A 598 -2.69 19.24 14.60
C LEU A 598 -2.30 20.56 15.27
N GLU A 599 -2.29 21.63 14.49
CA GLU A 599 -2.25 23.00 15.00
C GLU A 599 -3.40 23.81 14.40
N ILE A 600 -4.10 24.56 15.24
CA ILE A 600 -5.20 25.41 14.83
C ILE A 600 -4.69 26.85 14.85
N VAL A 601 -4.60 27.46 13.69
CA VAL A 601 -4.14 28.85 13.55
C VAL A 601 -5.31 29.77 13.89
N PRO A 602 -5.15 30.67 14.87
CA PRO A 602 -6.17 31.67 15.17
C PRO A 602 -6.48 32.51 13.94
N PRO A 603 -7.71 33.00 13.76
CA PRO A 603 -7.98 34.01 12.75
C PRO A 603 -7.10 35.23 13.02
N GLU A 604 -6.48 35.78 11.99
CA GLU A 604 -5.78 37.06 12.09
C GLU A 604 -6.76 38.11 12.62
N ARG A 605 -6.33 38.84 13.66
CA ARG A 605 -7.14 39.86 14.34
C ARG A 605 -7.39 41.05 13.42
#